data_ffce23a94283d3349c636bd97d5b6741
#
_entry.id   ffce23a94283d3349c636bd97d5b6741
#
_cell.length_a   1.000
_cell.length_b   1.000
_cell.length_c   1.000
_cell.angle_alpha   90.00
_cell.angle_beta   90.00
_cell.angle_gamma   90.00
#
_symmetry.space_group_name_H-M   'P 1'
#
loop_
_entity.id
_entity.type
_entity.pdbx_description
1 polymer ?
#
loop_
_entity_poly.entity_id
_entity_poly.type
_entity_poly.pdbx_seq_one_letter_code
_entity_poly.pdbx_strand_id
1 'polypeptide(L)'
;LEYALIDAGWSADATGPNDSGGDITRTIPAINMPEILAYAKSKNVRVWLWLHWTNAERQMDEAFPLYEKWGIAGLKIDFMDRDDQWMVDFYRRVVKKAAEHHLLVNFHGAYKPDGLRRTYPNLLTREGVLGLEYTKWSARVNPGHNVMLAFTRLLAGPMDYTPGGFDNVTR
;
A
#
# COMPACT_ATOMS: atom_id res chain seq x y z
N LEU A 1 -13.61 12.24 -3.82
CA LEU A 1 -12.77 11.15 -3.33
C LEU A 1 -13.28 9.84 -3.89
N GLU A 2 -12.45 9.09 -4.62
CA GLU A 2 -12.87 7.81 -5.22
C GLU A 2 -12.50 6.62 -4.32
N TYR A 3 -11.42 6.76 -3.54
CA TYR A 3 -10.89 5.71 -2.70
C TYR A 3 -10.59 6.21 -1.29
N ALA A 4 -10.74 5.35 -0.31
CA ALA A 4 -10.29 5.54 1.07
C ALA A 4 -9.41 4.35 1.47
N LEU A 5 -8.27 4.62 2.09
CA LEU A 5 -7.36 3.60 2.61
C LEU A 5 -7.60 3.43 4.12
N ILE A 6 -7.83 2.19 4.54
CA ILE A 6 -7.69 1.80 5.94
C ILE A 6 -6.23 1.36 6.10
N ASP A 7 -5.43 2.23 6.74
CA ASP A 7 -4.00 2.00 6.95
C ASP A 7 -3.75 1.00 8.08
N ALA A 8 -2.52 0.81 8.53
CA ALA A 8 -2.11 -0.17 9.54
C ALA A 8 -3.01 -0.17 10.80
N GLY A 9 -3.12 -1.32 11.48
CA GLY A 9 -3.86 -1.47 12.73
C GLY A 9 -5.29 -2.04 12.60
N TRP A 10 -5.70 -2.49 11.42
CA TRP A 10 -7.05 -3.05 11.23
C TRP A 10 -7.10 -4.59 11.38
N SER A 11 -5.99 -5.29 11.08
CA SER A 11 -5.94 -6.76 11.08
C SER A 11 -5.80 -7.33 12.48
N ALA A 12 -6.39 -8.52 12.69
CA ALA A 12 -6.36 -9.18 13.99
C ALA A 12 -4.98 -9.75 14.33
N ASP A 13 -4.75 -9.96 15.63
CA ASP A 13 -3.62 -10.74 16.18
C ASP A 13 -2.22 -10.27 15.74
N ALA A 14 -2.06 -9.03 15.31
CA ALA A 14 -0.76 -8.45 15.00
C ALA A 14 0.14 -8.44 16.26
N THR A 15 1.26 -9.12 16.21
CA THR A 15 2.17 -9.29 17.36
C THR A 15 3.54 -8.68 17.16
N GLY A 16 3.90 -8.41 15.90
CA GLY A 16 5.17 -7.84 15.54
C GLY A 16 5.09 -6.34 15.23
N PRO A 17 6.24 -5.68 15.04
CA PRO A 17 6.28 -4.29 14.64
C PRO A 17 5.55 -4.06 13.31
N ASN A 18 4.91 -2.89 13.20
CA ASN A 18 4.19 -2.50 11.99
C ASN A 18 3.17 -3.55 11.52
N ASP A 19 2.37 -4.09 12.43
CA ASP A 19 1.35 -5.12 12.19
C ASP A 19 1.86 -6.43 11.55
N SER A 20 3.16 -6.68 11.56
CA SER A 20 3.68 -7.99 11.13
C SER A 20 3.17 -9.11 12.02
N GLY A 21 3.01 -10.30 11.47
CA GLY A 21 2.48 -11.47 12.18
C GLY A 21 0.96 -11.50 12.33
N GLY A 22 0.25 -10.44 11.90
CA GLY A 22 -1.21 -10.35 12.01
C GLY A 22 -1.96 -11.32 11.08
N ASP A 23 -3.22 -11.57 11.45
CA ASP A 23 -4.18 -12.30 10.62
C ASP A 23 -4.95 -11.31 9.76
N ILE A 24 -4.62 -11.25 8.47
CA ILE A 24 -5.25 -10.34 7.51
C ILE A 24 -6.58 -10.85 6.96
N THR A 25 -7.05 -11.99 7.41
CA THR A 25 -8.40 -12.49 7.06
C THR A 25 -9.46 -12.02 8.05
N ARG A 26 -9.05 -11.40 9.17
CA ARG A 26 -9.94 -10.92 10.22
C ARG A 26 -9.58 -9.50 10.66
N THR A 27 -10.57 -8.78 11.14
CA THR A 27 -10.40 -7.44 11.73
C THR A 27 -10.25 -7.51 13.25
N ILE A 28 -9.62 -6.49 13.83
CA ILE A 28 -9.71 -6.27 15.28
C ILE A 28 -11.17 -5.99 15.69
N PRO A 29 -11.56 -6.23 16.97
CA PRO A 29 -12.95 -6.03 17.42
C PRO A 29 -13.45 -4.59 17.27
N ALA A 30 -12.56 -3.60 17.27
CA ALA A 30 -12.92 -2.19 17.11
C ALA A 30 -13.29 -1.80 15.67
N ILE A 31 -13.04 -2.67 14.67
CA ILE A 31 -13.29 -2.42 13.25
C ILE A 31 -14.48 -3.27 12.78
N ASN A 32 -15.62 -2.62 12.56
CA ASN A 32 -16.78 -3.24 11.91
C ASN A 32 -16.65 -3.11 10.39
N MET A 33 -15.89 -4.00 9.75
CA MET A 33 -15.63 -3.93 8.31
C MET A 33 -16.92 -3.92 7.46
N PRO A 34 -17.94 -4.77 7.72
CA PRO A 34 -19.19 -4.71 6.97
C PRO A 34 -19.88 -3.34 7.00
N GLU A 35 -19.91 -2.67 8.14
CA GLU A 35 -20.49 -1.34 8.30
C GLU A 35 -19.71 -0.27 7.54
N ILE A 36 -18.37 -0.30 7.65
CA ILE A 36 -17.47 0.63 6.95
C ILE A 36 -17.67 0.49 5.43
N LEU A 37 -17.68 -0.73 4.93
CA LEU A 37 -17.86 -0.99 3.49
C LEU A 37 -19.24 -0.56 2.99
N ALA A 38 -20.29 -0.80 3.77
CA ALA A 38 -21.65 -0.36 3.43
C ALA A 38 -21.73 1.17 3.39
N TYR A 39 -21.13 1.86 4.37
CA TYR A 39 -21.10 3.31 4.41
C TYR A 39 -20.28 3.89 3.24
N ALA A 40 -19.08 3.39 3.00
CA ALA A 40 -18.24 3.82 1.88
C ALA A 40 -18.98 3.68 0.54
N LYS A 41 -19.61 2.53 0.33
CA LYS A 41 -20.44 2.27 -0.86
C LYS A 41 -21.58 3.28 -1.00
N SER A 42 -22.25 3.66 0.09
CA SER A 42 -23.31 4.68 0.09
C SER A 42 -22.83 6.06 -0.33
N LYS A 43 -21.52 6.32 -0.19
CA LYS A 43 -20.85 7.56 -0.60
C LYS A 43 -20.12 7.45 -1.93
N ASN A 44 -20.28 6.34 -2.65
CA ASN A 44 -19.56 6.03 -3.88
C ASN A 44 -18.02 6.08 -3.70
N VAL A 45 -17.55 5.63 -2.54
CA VAL A 45 -16.13 5.52 -2.20
C VAL A 45 -15.78 4.04 -2.10
N ARG A 46 -14.67 3.64 -2.71
CA ARG A 46 -14.14 2.29 -2.65
C ARG A 46 -13.03 2.20 -1.61
N VAL A 47 -12.91 1.08 -0.93
CA VAL A 47 -11.98 0.90 0.20
C VAL A 47 -10.75 0.12 -0.24
N TRP A 48 -9.59 0.58 0.24
CA TRP A 48 -8.31 -0.13 0.18
C TRP A 48 -7.90 -0.55 1.57
N LEU A 49 -7.09 -1.64 1.64
CA LEU A 49 -6.52 -2.13 2.88
C LEU A 49 -4.99 -2.06 2.83
N TRP A 50 -4.42 -1.66 3.95
CA TRP A 50 -2.98 -1.73 4.16
C TRP A 50 -2.58 -3.13 4.65
N LEU A 51 -1.46 -3.68 4.15
CA LEU A 51 -0.91 -4.96 4.53
C LEU A 51 0.59 -4.86 4.77
N HIS A 52 1.09 -5.47 5.84
CA HIS A 52 2.51 -5.78 5.92
C HIS A 52 2.85 -6.88 4.92
N TRP A 53 3.99 -6.77 4.19
CA TRP A 53 4.33 -7.71 3.13
C TRP A 53 4.41 -9.17 3.60
N THR A 54 4.92 -9.42 4.82
CA THR A 54 5.01 -10.78 5.37
C THR A 54 3.65 -11.42 5.61
N ASN A 55 2.64 -10.62 5.97
CA ASN A 55 1.27 -11.10 6.12
C ASN A 55 0.66 -11.42 4.75
N ALA A 56 0.90 -10.55 3.75
CA ALA A 56 0.47 -10.80 2.38
C ALA A 56 1.11 -12.08 1.82
N GLU A 57 2.42 -12.28 1.96
CA GLU A 57 3.10 -13.50 1.51
C GLU A 57 2.52 -14.76 2.13
N ARG A 58 2.22 -14.72 3.42
CA ARG A 58 1.71 -15.88 4.17
C ARG A 58 0.26 -16.22 3.86
N GLN A 59 -0.57 -15.21 3.54
CA GLN A 59 -2.02 -15.36 3.55
C GLN A 59 -2.73 -14.90 2.27
N MET A 60 -2.02 -14.43 1.22
CA MET A 60 -2.66 -13.89 0.01
C MET A 60 -3.62 -14.88 -0.67
N ASP A 61 -3.36 -16.19 -0.58
CA ASP A 61 -4.19 -17.21 -1.20
C ASP A 61 -5.58 -17.31 -0.54
N GLU A 62 -5.68 -16.98 0.74
CA GLU A 62 -6.93 -16.96 1.49
C GLU A 62 -7.54 -15.55 1.53
N ALA A 63 -6.71 -14.54 1.75
CA ALA A 63 -7.16 -13.18 1.97
C ALA A 63 -7.68 -12.49 0.69
N PHE A 64 -7.01 -12.66 -0.47
CA PHE A 64 -7.41 -11.93 -1.67
C PHE A 64 -8.78 -12.34 -2.21
N PRO A 65 -9.15 -13.66 -2.26
CA PRO A 65 -10.53 -14.06 -2.55
C PRO A 65 -11.55 -13.49 -1.56
N LEU A 66 -11.17 -13.38 -0.28
CA LEU A 66 -12.03 -12.78 0.74
C LEU A 66 -12.23 -11.28 0.50
N TYR A 67 -11.19 -10.56 0.15
CA TYR A 67 -11.25 -9.13 -0.15
C TYR A 67 -12.11 -8.82 -1.39
N GLU A 68 -12.03 -9.66 -2.41
CA GLU A 68 -12.94 -9.58 -3.57
C GLU A 68 -14.41 -9.72 -3.12
N LYS A 69 -14.73 -10.70 -2.26
CA LYS A 69 -16.07 -10.87 -1.69
C LYS A 69 -16.51 -9.68 -0.83
N TRP A 70 -15.60 -9.06 -0.11
CA TRP A 70 -15.87 -7.85 0.67
C TRP A 70 -16.08 -6.61 -0.20
N GLY A 71 -15.66 -6.64 -1.45
CA GLY A 71 -15.70 -5.49 -2.36
C GLY A 71 -14.57 -4.50 -2.12
N ILE A 72 -13.43 -4.95 -1.58
CA ILE A 72 -12.20 -4.17 -1.47
C ILE A 72 -11.69 -3.86 -2.87
N ALA A 73 -11.26 -2.64 -3.09
CA ALA A 73 -10.79 -2.18 -4.41
C ALA A 73 -9.29 -2.36 -4.61
N GLY A 74 -8.50 -2.40 -3.55
CA GLY A 74 -7.05 -2.48 -3.68
C GLY A 74 -6.31 -2.61 -2.37
N LEU A 75 -5.00 -2.74 -2.50
CA LEU A 75 -4.07 -3.04 -1.42
C LEU A 75 -2.89 -2.07 -1.44
N LYS A 76 -2.55 -1.52 -0.28
CA LYS A 76 -1.24 -0.92 0.01
C LYS A 76 -0.42 -1.97 0.73
N ILE A 77 0.62 -2.50 0.09
CA ILE A 77 1.52 -3.51 0.67
C ILE A 77 2.85 -2.85 0.98
N ASP A 78 3.27 -2.93 2.23
CA ASP A 78 4.30 -2.06 2.80
C ASP A 78 5.44 -2.82 3.49
N PHE A 79 6.50 -2.08 3.81
CA PHE A 79 7.70 -2.53 4.53
C PHE A 79 8.49 -3.62 3.79
N MET A 80 8.66 -3.50 2.48
CA MET A 80 9.40 -4.50 1.69
C MET A 80 10.84 -4.71 2.17
N ASP A 81 11.52 -3.65 2.59
CA ASP A 81 12.83 -3.61 3.28
C ASP A 81 13.97 -4.42 2.65
N ARG A 82 13.76 -4.96 1.46
CA ARG A 82 14.74 -5.74 0.69
C ARG A 82 14.44 -5.67 -0.81
N ASP A 83 15.45 -5.91 -1.65
CA ASP A 83 15.36 -5.87 -3.11
C ASP A 83 16.12 -7.01 -3.79
N ASP A 84 16.34 -8.10 -3.08
CA ASP A 84 16.92 -9.32 -3.61
C ASP A 84 15.94 -10.05 -4.58
N GLN A 85 16.43 -11.08 -5.26
CA GLN A 85 15.67 -11.84 -6.25
C GLN A 85 14.35 -12.39 -5.69
N TRP A 86 14.36 -12.85 -4.45
CA TRP A 86 13.17 -13.38 -3.81
C TRP A 86 12.07 -12.31 -3.66
N MET A 87 12.44 -11.11 -3.23
CA MET A 87 11.49 -10.00 -3.12
C MET A 87 11.01 -9.53 -4.49
N VAL A 88 11.88 -9.48 -5.50
CA VAL A 88 11.47 -9.16 -6.88
C VAL A 88 10.42 -10.17 -7.39
N ASP A 89 10.58 -11.44 -7.09
CA ASP A 89 9.61 -12.47 -7.44
C ASP A 89 8.32 -12.36 -6.61
N PHE A 90 8.41 -11.93 -5.34
CA PHE A 90 7.23 -11.63 -4.52
C PHE A 90 6.37 -10.52 -5.15
N TYR A 91 6.97 -9.41 -5.61
CA TYR A 91 6.22 -8.36 -6.32
C TYR A 91 5.40 -8.92 -7.48
N ARG A 92 5.99 -9.80 -8.27
CA ARG A 92 5.32 -10.43 -9.42
C ARG A 92 4.19 -11.36 -9.00
N ARG A 93 4.43 -12.21 -8.00
CA ARG A 93 3.40 -13.12 -7.48
C ARG A 93 2.20 -12.36 -6.94
N VAL A 94 2.45 -11.32 -6.14
CA VAL A 94 1.40 -10.51 -5.52
C VAL A 94 0.55 -9.78 -6.55
N VAL A 95 1.16 -9.07 -7.51
CA VAL A 95 0.38 -8.33 -8.50
C VAL A 95 -0.44 -9.25 -9.39
N LYS A 96 0.10 -10.43 -9.74
CA LYS A 96 -0.62 -11.45 -10.49
C LYS A 96 -1.82 -11.96 -9.69
N LYS A 97 -1.60 -12.37 -8.45
CA LYS A 97 -2.66 -12.86 -7.56
C LYS A 97 -3.72 -11.79 -7.31
N ALA A 98 -3.31 -10.55 -7.08
CA ALA A 98 -4.23 -9.43 -6.93
C ALA A 98 -5.10 -9.19 -8.19
N ALA A 99 -4.50 -9.31 -9.38
CA ALA A 99 -5.23 -9.21 -10.65
C ALA A 99 -6.30 -10.31 -10.79
N GLU A 100 -6.02 -11.54 -10.37
CA GLU A 100 -6.97 -12.65 -10.37
C GLU A 100 -8.22 -12.36 -9.52
N HIS A 101 -8.11 -11.46 -8.53
CA HIS A 101 -9.17 -11.06 -7.62
C HIS A 101 -9.61 -9.59 -7.77
N HIS A 102 -9.33 -8.98 -8.93
CA HIS A 102 -9.75 -7.61 -9.28
C HIS A 102 -9.26 -6.54 -8.30
N LEU A 103 -8.10 -6.77 -7.63
CA LEU A 103 -7.51 -5.87 -6.67
C LEU A 103 -6.43 -5.00 -7.32
N LEU A 104 -6.49 -3.71 -7.07
CA LEU A 104 -5.41 -2.76 -7.38
C LEU A 104 -4.30 -2.86 -6.33
N VAL A 105 -3.07 -2.50 -6.70
CA VAL A 105 -1.92 -2.60 -5.79
C VAL A 105 -1.11 -1.31 -5.80
N ASN A 106 -0.69 -0.89 -4.60
CA ASN A 106 0.32 0.12 -4.35
C ASN A 106 1.38 -0.48 -3.40
N PHE A 107 2.66 -0.38 -3.74
CA PHE A 107 3.74 -0.84 -2.89
C PHE A 107 4.43 0.30 -2.17
N HIS A 108 4.60 0.16 -0.85
CA HIS A 108 5.36 1.04 0.02
C HIS A 108 6.61 0.36 0.59
N GLY A 109 7.55 1.15 1.10
CA GLY A 109 8.87 0.62 1.46
C GLY A 109 9.55 -0.08 0.28
N ALA A 110 9.20 0.31 -0.93
CA ALA A 110 9.50 -0.40 -2.17
C ALA A 110 10.53 0.37 -3.00
N TYR A 111 11.30 -0.33 -3.83
CA TYR A 111 12.15 0.33 -4.82
C TYR A 111 11.33 0.99 -5.94
N LYS A 112 11.97 1.88 -6.73
CA LYS A 112 11.36 2.61 -7.85
C LYS A 112 10.74 1.65 -8.90
N PRO A 113 9.77 2.11 -9.72
CA PRO A 113 9.21 1.32 -10.80
C PRO A 113 10.26 0.78 -11.80
N ASP A 114 10.00 -0.42 -12.28
CA ASP A 114 10.82 -1.19 -13.22
C ASP A 114 10.06 -1.58 -14.50
N GLY A 115 8.85 -1.04 -14.69
CA GLY A 115 8.02 -1.36 -15.85
C GLY A 115 6.99 -2.47 -15.62
N LEU A 116 6.97 -3.13 -14.45
CA LEU A 116 6.04 -4.22 -14.12
C LEU A 116 4.57 -3.83 -14.35
N ARG A 117 4.21 -2.57 -14.12
CA ARG A 117 2.87 -2.03 -14.38
C ARG A 117 2.39 -2.13 -15.83
N ARG A 118 3.29 -2.29 -16.78
CA ARG A 118 2.92 -2.48 -18.19
C ARG A 118 2.41 -3.90 -18.46
N THR A 119 2.90 -4.85 -17.71
CA THR A 119 2.43 -6.24 -17.74
C THR A 119 1.19 -6.42 -16.85
N TYR A 120 1.18 -5.76 -15.70
CA TYR A 120 0.12 -5.83 -14.69
C TYR A 120 -0.43 -4.43 -14.40
N PRO A 121 -1.43 -3.96 -15.17
CA PRO A 121 -1.96 -2.60 -15.03
C PRO A 121 -2.71 -2.36 -13.72
N ASN A 122 -3.04 -3.41 -12.97
CA ASN A 122 -3.55 -3.30 -11.60
C ASN A 122 -2.49 -2.81 -10.59
N LEU A 123 -1.20 -2.84 -10.94
CA LEU A 123 -0.16 -2.15 -10.18
C LEU A 123 -0.20 -0.66 -10.53
N LEU A 124 -0.77 0.16 -9.65
CA LEU A 124 -0.93 1.60 -9.91
C LEU A 124 0.36 2.37 -9.72
N THR A 125 1.01 2.17 -8.57
CA THR A 125 2.19 2.96 -8.19
C THR A 125 3.05 2.23 -7.17
N ARG A 126 4.24 2.80 -6.93
CA ARG A 126 5.15 2.44 -5.84
C ARG A 126 5.61 3.72 -5.15
N GLU A 127 5.87 3.66 -3.86
CA GLU A 127 6.54 4.75 -3.16
C GLU A 127 7.92 4.99 -3.78
N GLY A 128 8.90 4.18 -3.47
CA GLY A 128 10.26 4.24 -4.02
C GLY A 128 10.87 5.64 -4.05
N VAL A 129 10.56 6.47 -3.06
CA VAL A 129 10.92 7.88 -2.98
C VAL A 129 11.02 8.34 -1.53
N LEU A 130 11.84 9.33 -1.25
CA LEU A 130 11.78 10.08 0.00
C LEU A 130 10.60 11.08 -0.09
N GLY A 131 9.41 10.59 0.30
CA GLY A 131 8.15 11.34 0.19
C GLY A 131 7.94 12.35 1.32
N LEU A 132 6.81 13.06 1.28
CA LEU A 132 6.52 14.14 2.23
C LEU A 132 6.40 13.66 3.67
N GLU A 133 5.97 12.42 3.90
CA GLU A 133 5.85 11.90 5.25
C GLU A 133 7.19 11.87 6.02
N TYR A 134 8.33 11.84 5.31
CA TYR A 134 9.66 11.92 5.92
C TYR A 134 9.95 13.23 6.65
N THR A 135 9.16 14.28 6.43
CA THR A 135 9.23 15.50 7.25
C THR A 135 8.98 15.24 8.74
N LYS A 136 8.31 14.13 9.09
CA LYS A 136 8.12 13.69 10.47
C LYS A 136 9.44 13.32 11.17
N TRP A 137 10.46 12.92 10.40
CA TRP A 137 11.71 12.35 10.93
C TRP A 137 12.97 13.07 10.45
N SER A 138 12.89 13.91 9.41
CA SER A 138 14.06 14.47 8.77
C SER A 138 13.75 15.76 8.02
N ALA A 139 14.69 16.72 8.05
CA ALA A 139 14.64 17.93 7.24
C ALA A 139 15.12 17.72 5.78
N ARG A 140 15.34 16.47 5.35
CA ARG A 140 15.87 16.17 4.00
C ARG A 140 14.84 16.44 2.90
N VAL A 141 13.55 16.36 3.20
CA VAL A 141 12.49 16.73 2.26
C VAL A 141 12.30 18.24 2.29
N ASN A 142 12.81 18.89 1.28
CA ASN A 142 12.81 20.36 1.12
C ASN A 142 12.42 20.73 -0.31
N PRO A 143 12.18 22.02 -0.61
CA PRO A 143 11.77 22.43 -1.96
C PRO A 143 12.72 22.01 -3.09
N GLY A 144 14.02 22.03 -2.85
CA GLY A 144 15.01 21.57 -3.84
C GLY A 144 14.90 20.06 -4.12
N HIS A 145 14.71 19.24 -3.07
CA HIS A 145 14.44 17.83 -3.21
C HIS A 145 13.16 17.59 -4.03
N ASN A 146 12.08 18.30 -3.72
CA ASN A 146 10.81 18.13 -4.42
C ASN A 146 10.90 18.46 -5.92
N VAL A 147 11.60 19.53 -6.28
CA VAL A 147 11.86 19.87 -7.68
C VAL A 147 12.69 18.79 -8.37
N MET A 148 13.72 18.26 -7.69
CA MET A 148 14.59 17.23 -8.24
C MET A 148 13.82 15.93 -8.57
N LEU A 149 12.80 15.57 -7.80
CA LEU A 149 12.00 14.37 -8.05
C LEU A 149 11.34 14.36 -9.44
N ALA A 150 10.94 15.53 -9.95
CA ALA A 150 10.35 15.65 -11.28
C ALA A 150 11.31 15.21 -12.39
N PHE A 151 12.60 15.42 -12.20
CA PHE A 151 13.65 15.14 -13.18
C PHE A 151 14.42 13.82 -12.92
N THR A 152 14.09 13.13 -11.88
CA THR A 152 14.78 11.88 -11.48
C THR A 152 13.78 10.76 -11.25
N ARG A 153 13.13 10.72 -10.08
CA ARG A 153 12.24 9.64 -9.67
C ARG A 153 11.04 9.44 -10.60
N LEU A 154 10.42 10.53 -11.06
CA LEU A 154 9.24 10.45 -11.94
C LEU A 154 9.56 9.90 -13.34
N LEU A 155 10.82 9.95 -13.78
CA LEU A 155 11.24 9.31 -15.04
C LEU A 155 11.06 7.79 -15.01
N ALA A 156 11.16 7.15 -13.85
CA ALA A 156 10.96 5.71 -13.69
C ALA A 156 9.47 5.31 -13.72
N GLY A 157 8.56 6.25 -13.49
CA GLY A 157 7.11 6.02 -13.46
C GLY A 157 6.42 6.74 -12.29
N PRO A 158 5.11 6.58 -12.14
CA PRO A 158 4.35 7.21 -11.09
C PRO A 158 4.88 6.84 -9.70
N MET A 159 4.71 7.75 -8.75
CA MET A 159 5.09 7.52 -7.36
C MET A 159 3.93 7.84 -6.43
N ASP A 160 3.89 7.17 -5.28
CA ASP A 160 3.11 7.59 -4.13
C ASP A 160 4.00 8.48 -3.26
N TYR A 161 3.80 9.79 -3.36
CA TYR A 161 4.61 10.78 -2.67
C TYR A 161 4.21 10.98 -1.21
N THR A 162 3.12 10.34 -0.78
CA THR A 162 2.56 10.48 0.58
C THR A 162 2.35 11.96 1.00
N PRO A 163 1.67 12.79 0.17
CA PRO A 163 1.32 14.14 0.58
C PRO A 163 0.29 14.08 1.71
N GLY A 164 0.22 15.08 2.57
CA GLY A 164 -0.90 15.11 3.47
C GLY A 164 -0.71 15.78 4.81
N GLY A 165 0.38 16.47 5.03
CA GLY A 165 0.51 17.36 6.18
C GLY A 165 0.39 18.80 5.75
N PHE A 166 -0.38 19.62 6.48
CA PHE A 166 -0.25 21.08 6.41
C PHE A 166 0.95 21.58 7.21
N ASP A 167 1.44 20.76 8.10
CA ASP A 167 2.55 20.99 9.02
C ASP A 167 3.78 20.22 8.51
N ASN A 168 4.53 20.82 7.60
CA ASN A 168 5.70 20.22 6.95
C ASN A 168 6.98 20.43 7.76
N VAL A 169 6.94 20.22 9.04
CA VAL A 169 8.10 20.37 9.94
C VAL A 169 8.50 19.04 10.56
N THR A 170 9.78 18.88 10.81
CA THR A 170 10.32 17.77 11.59
C THR A 170 9.85 17.90 13.03
N ARG A 171 9.33 16.85 13.61
CA ARG A 171 8.87 16.77 15.00
C ARG A 171 9.82 15.95 15.85
#